data_ff9df79d2c0498fb4ad246f28fb329f2
#
_entry.id   ff9df79d2c0498fb4ad246f28fb329f2
#
_cell.length_a   1.000
_cell.length_b   1.000
_cell.length_c   1.000
_cell.angle_alpha   90.00
_cell.angle_beta   90.00
_cell.angle_gamma   90.00
#
_symmetry.space_group_name_H-M   'P 1'
#
loop_
_entity.id
_entity.type
_entity.pdbx_description
1 polymer ?
#
loop_
_entity_poly.entity_id
_entity_poly.type
_entity_poly.pdbx_seq_one_letter_code
_entity_poly.pdbx_strand_id
1 'polypeptide(L)'
;MSVSPGIKLFAAVTLAAAATIGGLAWLRSQTPPQTSVLQPSAPAAPFVLTDANGARFDSARLKGKVALIFFGFTHCPDVCPTTLAAMTRVLEALGPRAAEVTAIFISVDPERDTPEELKSFGSLFDPRIVLLTGSPDEIAAVVRDYHIYAAKVPIEGGGYTMDHTASVQLYDRDSRFRSAFDFHEDDAVI
;
A
#
# COMPACT_ATOMS: atom_id res chain seq x y z
N MET A 1 40.42 60.29 -6.90
CA MET A 1 40.42 59.31 -7.98
C MET A 1 38.98 59.16 -8.47
N SER A 2 38.70 59.70 -9.66
CA SER A 2 37.32 59.70 -10.23
C SER A 2 37.08 58.37 -10.94
N VAL A 3 36.14 57.59 -10.45
CA VAL A 3 35.71 56.33 -11.09
C VAL A 3 35.01 56.66 -12.39
N SER A 4 35.44 56.06 -13.52
CA SER A 4 34.91 56.35 -14.85
C SER A 4 33.43 56.00 -14.94
N PRO A 5 32.63 56.74 -15.73
CA PRO A 5 31.18 56.54 -15.83
C PRO A 5 30.78 55.15 -16.33
N GLY A 6 31.63 54.49 -17.12
CA GLY A 6 31.40 53.12 -17.60
C GLY A 6 31.42 52.07 -16.47
N ILE A 7 32.29 52.21 -15.47
CA ILE A 7 32.39 51.28 -14.34
C ILE A 7 31.15 51.42 -13.45
N LYS A 8 30.60 52.61 -13.28
CA LYS A 8 29.35 52.83 -12.51
C LYS A 8 28.13 52.21 -13.18
N LEU A 9 28.09 52.27 -14.52
CA LEU A 9 26.98 51.65 -15.28
C LEU A 9 27.05 50.12 -15.21
N PHE A 10 28.24 49.53 -15.34
CA PHE A 10 28.40 48.07 -15.21
C PHE A 10 28.03 47.59 -13.80
N ALA A 11 28.45 48.29 -12.76
CA ALA A 11 28.11 47.94 -11.38
C ALA A 11 26.60 48.02 -11.10
N ALA A 12 25.89 48.99 -11.69
CA ALA A 12 24.44 49.12 -11.52
C ALA A 12 23.65 48.01 -12.24
N VAL A 13 24.09 47.59 -13.44
CA VAL A 13 23.46 46.51 -14.20
C VAL A 13 23.66 45.15 -13.50
N THR A 14 24.84 44.86 -12.96
CA THR A 14 25.13 43.62 -12.25
C THR A 14 24.36 43.53 -10.92
N LEU A 15 24.20 44.64 -10.19
CA LEU A 15 23.39 44.69 -8.96
C LEU A 15 21.91 44.47 -9.24
N ALA A 16 21.39 45.07 -10.33
CA ALA A 16 19.98 44.87 -10.74
C ALA A 16 19.72 43.41 -11.15
N ALA A 17 20.63 42.77 -11.91
CA ALA A 17 20.51 41.37 -12.30
C ALA A 17 20.56 40.41 -11.08
N ALA A 18 21.42 40.67 -10.12
CA ALA A 18 21.52 39.88 -8.88
C ALA A 18 20.25 40.01 -8.02
N ALA A 19 19.68 41.23 -7.95
CA ALA A 19 18.44 41.44 -7.20
C ALA A 19 17.20 40.73 -7.84
N THR A 20 17.15 40.70 -9.18
CA THR A 20 16.06 39.97 -9.88
C THR A 20 16.21 38.48 -9.76
N ILE A 21 17.41 37.91 -9.84
CA ILE A 21 17.64 36.46 -9.66
C ILE A 21 17.41 36.07 -8.20
N GLY A 22 17.84 36.86 -7.23
CA GLY A 22 17.59 36.63 -5.81
C GLY A 22 16.08 36.73 -5.46
N GLY A 23 15.38 37.70 -6.01
CA GLY A 23 13.94 37.84 -5.83
C GLY A 23 13.12 36.69 -6.41
N LEU A 24 13.50 36.19 -7.61
CA LEU A 24 12.88 35.02 -8.22
C LEU A 24 13.17 33.72 -7.45
N ALA A 25 14.37 33.56 -6.91
CA ALA A 25 14.73 32.42 -6.07
C ALA A 25 13.95 32.44 -4.73
N TRP A 26 13.82 33.63 -4.12
CA TRP A 26 13.04 33.80 -2.90
C TRP A 26 11.55 33.55 -3.10
N LEU A 27 10.94 34.04 -4.20
CA LEU A 27 9.55 33.74 -4.58
C LEU A 27 9.31 32.23 -4.81
N ARG A 28 10.28 31.52 -5.39
CA ARG A 28 10.20 30.05 -5.56
C ARG A 28 10.33 29.29 -4.22
N SER A 29 11.08 29.84 -3.25
CA SER A 29 11.21 29.22 -1.91
C SER A 29 9.97 29.41 -1.05
N GLN A 30 9.06 30.33 -1.41
CA GLN A 30 7.80 30.56 -0.74
C GLN A 30 6.63 29.77 -1.35
N THR A 31 6.87 28.98 -2.42
CA THR A 31 5.84 28.04 -2.87
C THR A 31 5.59 27.04 -1.73
N PRO A 32 4.41 27.01 -1.11
CA PRO A 32 4.11 26.01 -0.10
C PRO A 32 4.31 24.65 -0.75
N PRO A 33 4.78 23.63 0.03
CA PRO A 33 4.85 22.29 -0.49
C PRO A 33 3.49 21.99 -1.13
N GLN A 34 3.50 21.68 -2.41
CA GLN A 34 2.27 21.28 -3.09
C GLN A 34 1.80 20.05 -2.33
N THR A 35 0.80 20.22 -1.49
CA THR A 35 0.01 19.12 -1.00
C THR A 35 -0.42 18.41 -2.26
N SER A 36 0.20 17.27 -2.56
CA SER A 36 -0.26 16.38 -3.62
C SER A 36 -1.69 16.07 -3.26
N VAL A 37 -2.63 16.83 -3.82
CA VAL A 37 -4.02 16.41 -3.86
C VAL A 37 -3.93 15.07 -4.58
N LEU A 38 -4.06 13.98 -3.82
CA LEU A 38 -4.05 12.63 -4.35
C LEU A 38 -5.05 12.65 -5.51
N GLN A 39 -4.52 12.63 -6.73
CA GLN A 39 -5.39 12.52 -7.91
C GLN A 39 -6.23 11.26 -7.67
N PRO A 40 -7.54 11.31 -7.87
CA PRO A 40 -8.36 10.14 -7.66
C PRO A 40 -7.79 9.01 -8.51
N SER A 41 -7.12 8.04 -7.87
CA SER A 41 -6.64 6.85 -8.56
C SER A 41 -7.84 6.16 -9.20
N ALA A 42 -7.63 5.49 -10.34
CA ALA A 42 -8.66 4.63 -10.90
C ALA A 42 -9.13 3.62 -9.84
N PRO A 43 -10.37 3.17 -9.88
CA PRO A 43 -10.81 2.07 -9.02
C PRO A 43 -9.91 0.84 -9.22
N ALA A 44 -9.67 0.09 -8.15
CA ALA A 44 -8.92 -1.17 -8.21
C ALA A 44 -9.54 -2.14 -9.22
N ALA A 45 -8.71 -2.94 -9.86
CA ALA A 45 -9.16 -3.96 -10.78
C ALA A 45 -10.07 -4.99 -10.05
N PRO A 46 -11.19 -5.41 -10.66
CA PRO A 46 -12.05 -6.42 -10.07
C PRO A 46 -11.35 -7.79 -10.08
N PHE A 47 -11.66 -8.60 -9.06
CA PHE A 47 -11.20 -9.99 -9.00
C PHE A 47 -12.30 -10.91 -8.47
N VAL A 48 -12.17 -12.19 -8.77
CA VAL A 48 -12.96 -13.26 -8.17
C VAL A 48 -12.00 -14.36 -7.74
N LEU A 49 -11.92 -14.61 -6.42
CA LEU A 49 -11.04 -15.59 -5.79
C LEU A 49 -11.85 -16.61 -4.97
N THR A 50 -11.17 -17.58 -4.38
CA THR A 50 -11.78 -18.62 -3.53
C THR A 50 -11.46 -18.31 -2.07
N ASP A 51 -12.46 -18.30 -1.20
CA ASP A 51 -12.28 -18.10 0.23
C ASP A 51 -11.89 -19.40 0.97
N ALA A 52 -11.54 -19.27 2.25
CA ALA A 52 -11.16 -20.38 3.12
C ALA A 52 -12.24 -21.45 3.33
N ASN A 53 -13.49 -21.21 2.88
CA ASN A 53 -14.57 -22.19 2.89
C ASN A 53 -14.83 -22.82 1.51
N GLY A 54 -14.00 -22.50 0.51
CA GLY A 54 -14.16 -22.96 -0.86
C GLY A 54 -15.20 -22.19 -1.66
N ALA A 55 -15.79 -21.11 -1.11
CA ALA A 55 -16.77 -20.29 -1.82
C ALA A 55 -16.09 -19.21 -2.69
N ARG A 56 -16.77 -18.80 -3.76
CA ARG A 56 -16.26 -17.72 -4.63
C ARG A 56 -16.53 -16.36 -3.98
N PHE A 57 -15.47 -15.60 -3.84
CA PHE A 57 -15.50 -14.22 -3.36
C PHE A 57 -15.31 -13.27 -4.54
N ASP A 58 -16.32 -12.46 -4.82
CA ASP A 58 -16.25 -11.39 -5.83
C ASP A 58 -15.93 -10.06 -5.15
N SER A 59 -14.90 -9.35 -5.64
CA SER A 59 -14.48 -8.04 -5.15
C SER A 59 -15.58 -6.96 -5.28
N ALA A 60 -16.61 -7.16 -6.09
CA ALA A 60 -17.79 -6.29 -6.13
C ALA A 60 -18.45 -6.12 -4.75
N ARG A 61 -18.27 -7.10 -3.83
CA ARG A 61 -18.74 -7.04 -2.43
C ARG A 61 -18.05 -5.97 -1.59
N LEU A 62 -16.91 -5.41 -2.05
CA LEU A 62 -16.17 -4.34 -1.39
C LEU A 62 -16.77 -2.96 -1.65
N LYS A 63 -17.62 -2.83 -2.65
CA LYS A 63 -18.24 -1.55 -3.00
C LYS A 63 -19.02 -0.96 -1.82
N GLY A 64 -18.76 0.30 -1.51
CA GLY A 64 -19.38 1.00 -0.38
C GLY A 64 -18.70 0.76 0.96
N LYS A 65 -17.65 -0.09 1.03
CA LYS A 65 -16.86 -0.35 2.23
C LYS A 65 -15.42 0.13 2.06
N VAL A 66 -14.77 0.40 3.16
CA VAL A 66 -13.31 0.57 3.19
C VAL A 66 -12.70 -0.83 3.14
N ALA A 67 -11.67 -1.03 2.31
CA ALA A 67 -10.98 -2.32 2.24
C ALA A 67 -9.53 -2.18 2.68
N LEU A 68 -9.09 -3.10 3.54
CA LEU A 68 -7.70 -3.34 3.90
C LEU A 68 -7.28 -4.63 3.21
N ILE A 69 -6.34 -4.56 2.29
CA ILE A 69 -5.89 -5.73 1.52
C ILE A 69 -4.42 -5.98 1.79
N PHE A 70 -4.12 -7.16 2.32
CA PHE A 70 -2.76 -7.63 2.57
C PHE A 70 -2.48 -8.87 1.73
N PHE A 71 -1.34 -8.85 1.03
CA PHE A 71 -0.85 -9.99 0.25
C PHE A 71 0.21 -10.71 1.07
N GLY A 72 0.10 -12.03 1.18
CA GLY A 72 0.99 -12.83 2.01
C GLY A 72 0.90 -14.32 1.70
N PHE A 73 1.41 -15.17 2.58
CA PHE A 73 1.32 -16.63 2.47
C PHE A 73 1.34 -17.28 3.87
N THR A 74 0.73 -18.46 4.00
CA THR A 74 0.54 -19.10 5.32
C THR A 74 1.84 -19.59 5.94
N HIS A 75 2.83 -19.94 5.12
CA HIS A 75 4.14 -20.45 5.55
C HIS A 75 5.14 -19.31 5.89
N CYS A 76 4.69 -18.08 5.98
CA CYS A 76 5.51 -16.94 6.43
C CYS A 76 5.72 -17.04 7.95
N PRO A 77 6.99 -17.07 8.44
CA PRO A 77 7.25 -17.30 9.85
C PRO A 77 6.99 -16.10 10.76
N ASP A 78 6.89 -14.88 10.23
CA ASP A 78 6.89 -13.65 11.04
C ASP A 78 5.95 -12.58 10.52
N VAL A 79 6.23 -11.98 9.37
CA VAL A 79 5.55 -10.77 8.88
C VAL A 79 4.05 -10.98 8.69
N CYS A 80 3.62 -12.10 8.07
CA CYS A 80 2.22 -12.34 7.79
C CYS A 80 1.37 -12.52 9.05
N PRO A 81 1.74 -13.38 10.02
CA PRO A 81 0.96 -13.49 11.25
C PRO A 81 0.97 -12.20 12.07
N THR A 82 2.08 -11.45 12.10
CA THR A 82 2.16 -10.16 12.81
C THR A 82 1.23 -9.13 12.18
N THR A 83 1.19 -9.04 10.86
CA THR A 83 0.29 -8.13 10.12
C THR A 83 -1.19 -8.49 10.35
N LEU A 84 -1.55 -9.78 10.29
CA LEU A 84 -2.94 -10.20 10.54
C LEU A 84 -3.36 -9.97 12.00
N ALA A 85 -2.45 -10.13 12.97
CA ALA A 85 -2.70 -9.75 14.36
C ALA A 85 -2.91 -8.24 14.51
N ALA A 86 -2.17 -7.40 13.78
CA ALA A 86 -2.40 -5.95 13.76
C ALA A 86 -3.75 -5.60 13.12
N MET A 87 -4.12 -6.22 12.00
CA MET A 87 -5.44 -6.06 11.38
C MET A 87 -6.57 -6.48 12.34
N THR A 88 -6.38 -7.53 13.13
CA THR A 88 -7.31 -7.95 14.19
C THR A 88 -7.50 -6.83 15.21
N ARG A 89 -6.41 -6.25 15.75
CA ARG A 89 -6.50 -5.12 16.70
C ARG A 89 -7.21 -3.91 16.10
N VAL A 90 -6.98 -3.60 14.82
CA VAL A 90 -7.69 -2.51 14.12
C VAL A 90 -9.20 -2.78 14.08
N LEU A 91 -9.62 -4.00 13.72
CA LEU A 91 -11.04 -4.37 13.68
C LEU A 91 -11.69 -4.34 15.07
N GLU A 92 -10.97 -4.74 16.11
CA GLU A 92 -11.43 -4.64 17.51
C GLU A 92 -11.57 -3.18 17.94
N ALA A 93 -10.57 -2.33 17.69
CA ALA A 93 -10.59 -0.91 18.03
C ALA A 93 -11.72 -0.14 17.33
N LEU A 94 -12.08 -0.52 16.09
CA LEU A 94 -13.20 0.06 15.37
C LEU A 94 -14.55 -0.28 15.98
N GLY A 95 -14.65 -1.36 16.76
CA GLY A 95 -15.90 -1.80 17.39
C GLY A 95 -17.04 -1.95 16.38
N PRO A 96 -18.20 -1.30 16.58
CA PRO A 96 -19.34 -1.38 15.64
C PRO A 96 -19.01 -0.86 14.24
N ARG A 97 -18.07 0.09 14.10
CA ARG A 97 -17.66 0.62 12.79
C ARG A 97 -16.88 -0.38 11.95
N ALA A 98 -16.38 -1.46 12.51
CA ALA A 98 -15.75 -2.54 11.75
C ALA A 98 -16.68 -3.15 10.67
N ALA A 99 -18.00 -3.00 10.80
CA ALA A 99 -18.96 -3.41 9.78
C ALA A 99 -18.81 -2.62 8.44
N GLU A 100 -18.19 -1.43 8.49
CA GLU A 100 -17.92 -0.57 7.33
C GLU A 100 -16.57 -0.91 6.67
N VAL A 101 -15.78 -1.80 7.28
CA VAL A 101 -14.45 -2.19 6.81
C VAL A 101 -14.48 -3.66 6.38
N THR A 102 -13.79 -4.00 5.31
CA THR A 102 -13.51 -5.39 4.93
C THR A 102 -11.99 -5.59 4.94
N ALA A 103 -11.52 -6.41 5.86
CA ALA A 103 -10.13 -6.82 5.94
C ALA A 103 -9.93 -8.10 5.12
N ILE A 104 -8.94 -8.12 4.25
CA ILE A 104 -8.70 -9.22 3.29
C ILE A 104 -7.23 -9.61 3.34
N PHE A 105 -6.99 -10.91 3.41
CA PHE A 105 -5.71 -11.54 3.13
C PHE A 105 -5.81 -12.27 1.79
N ILE A 106 -4.89 -12.01 0.86
CA ILE A 106 -4.79 -12.72 -0.43
C ILE A 106 -3.47 -13.48 -0.45
N SER A 107 -3.56 -14.81 -0.59
CA SER A 107 -2.36 -15.62 -0.72
C SER A 107 -1.65 -15.35 -2.04
N VAL A 108 -0.32 -15.23 -1.97
CA VAL A 108 0.58 -15.18 -3.14
C VAL A 108 1.21 -16.55 -3.45
N ASP A 109 0.82 -17.58 -2.70
CA ASP A 109 1.35 -18.95 -2.85
C ASP A 109 0.22 -19.98 -3.01
N PRO A 110 -0.53 -19.94 -4.10
CA PRO A 110 -1.70 -20.79 -4.30
C PRO A 110 -1.37 -22.29 -4.39
N GLU A 111 -0.10 -22.66 -4.54
CA GLU A 111 0.31 -24.08 -4.57
C GLU A 111 0.29 -24.73 -3.18
N ARG A 112 0.60 -23.97 -2.12
CA ARG A 112 0.59 -24.44 -0.74
C ARG A 112 -0.64 -24.00 0.03
N ASP A 113 -1.13 -22.79 -0.26
CA ASP A 113 -2.23 -22.16 0.48
C ASP A 113 -3.58 -22.57 -0.10
N THR A 114 -3.98 -23.82 0.15
CA THR A 114 -5.32 -24.32 -0.17
C THR A 114 -6.38 -23.66 0.73
N PRO A 115 -7.68 -23.75 0.39
CA PRO A 115 -8.75 -23.29 1.29
C PRO A 115 -8.64 -23.86 2.71
N GLU A 116 -8.26 -25.13 2.86
CA GLU A 116 -8.08 -25.81 4.13
C GLU A 116 -6.93 -25.20 4.93
N GLU A 117 -5.77 -24.93 4.28
CA GLU A 117 -4.63 -24.27 4.90
C GLU A 117 -4.98 -22.84 5.33
N LEU A 118 -5.67 -22.07 4.48
CA LEU A 118 -6.16 -20.75 4.82
C LEU A 118 -7.13 -20.78 6.01
N LYS A 119 -8.00 -21.78 6.08
CA LYS A 119 -8.94 -21.95 7.19
C LYS A 119 -8.22 -22.22 8.51
N SER A 120 -7.22 -23.11 8.46
CA SER A 120 -6.38 -23.41 9.63
C SER A 120 -5.62 -22.18 10.11
N PHE A 121 -4.94 -21.50 9.18
CA PHE A 121 -4.18 -20.29 9.46
C PHE A 121 -5.08 -19.14 9.98
N GLY A 122 -6.23 -18.93 9.34
CA GLY A 122 -7.18 -17.89 9.69
C GLY A 122 -7.83 -18.07 11.05
N SER A 123 -7.87 -19.31 11.59
CA SER A 123 -8.43 -19.59 12.92
C SER A 123 -7.68 -18.91 14.08
N LEU A 124 -6.48 -18.40 13.81
CA LEU A 124 -5.64 -17.69 14.78
C LEU A 124 -5.98 -16.19 14.89
N PHE A 125 -6.83 -15.64 14.02
CA PHE A 125 -7.09 -14.23 13.88
C PHE A 125 -8.59 -13.91 13.96
N ASP A 126 -8.92 -12.63 13.83
CA ASP A 126 -10.31 -12.19 13.83
C ASP A 126 -11.10 -12.82 12.67
N PRO A 127 -12.24 -13.50 12.94
CA PRO A 127 -13.02 -14.18 11.91
C PRO A 127 -13.64 -13.24 10.85
N ARG A 128 -13.56 -11.92 11.04
CA ARG A 128 -13.99 -10.93 10.05
C ARG A 128 -12.94 -10.71 8.95
N ILE A 129 -11.72 -11.21 9.12
CA ILE A 129 -10.69 -11.17 8.08
C ILE A 129 -11.00 -12.26 7.05
N VAL A 130 -11.21 -11.84 5.82
CA VAL A 130 -11.49 -12.75 4.69
C VAL A 130 -10.16 -13.23 4.11
N LEU A 131 -9.89 -14.53 4.16
CA LEU A 131 -8.70 -15.12 3.57
C LEU A 131 -9.05 -15.72 2.21
N LEU A 132 -8.27 -15.36 1.19
CA LEU A 132 -8.51 -15.69 -0.20
C LEU A 132 -7.30 -16.38 -0.84
N THR A 133 -7.59 -17.36 -1.67
CA THR A 133 -6.66 -18.02 -2.61
C THR A 133 -7.35 -18.20 -3.95
N GLY A 134 -6.68 -18.84 -4.91
CA GLY A 134 -7.25 -19.09 -6.23
C GLY A 134 -6.36 -20.02 -7.04
N SER A 135 -6.65 -20.19 -8.33
CA SER A 135 -5.70 -20.81 -9.24
C SER A 135 -4.43 -19.94 -9.39
N PRO A 136 -3.30 -20.54 -9.81
CA PRO A 136 -2.09 -19.77 -10.08
C PRO A 136 -2.31 -18.60 -11.03
N ASP A 137 -3.14 -18.77 -12.05
CA ASP A 137 -3.45 -17.71 -13.02
C ASP A 137 -4.29 -16.58 -12.40
N GLU A 138 -5.28 -16.92 -11.54
CA GLU A 138 -6.08 -15.94 -10.82
C GLU A 138 -5.22 -15.11 -9.88
N ILE A 139 -4.34 -15.74 -9.12
CA ILE A 139 -3.41 -15.06 -8.20
C ILE A 139 -2.41 -14.21 -8.99
N ALA A 140 -1.83 -14.72 -10.06
CA ALA A 140 -0.92 -13.94 -10.90
C ALA A 140 -1.59 -12.70 -11.49
N ALA A 141 -2.87 -12.79 -11.89
CA ALA A 141 -3.63 -11.65 -12.37
C ALA A 141 -3.81 -10.58 -11.28
N VAL A 142 -4.25 -10.97 -10.08
CA VAL A 142 -4.47 -10.03 -8.97
C VAL A 142 -3.16 -9.41 -8.50
N VAL A 143 -2.09 -10.18 -8.34
CA VAL A 143 -0.75 -9.71 -7.99
C VAL A 143 -0.27 -8.64 -8.96
N ARG A 144 -0.42 -8.86 -10.27
CA ARG A 144 -0.08 -7.88 -11.31
C ARG A 144 -0.96 -6.62 -11.21
N ASP A 145 -2.27 -6.79 -11.12
CA ASP A 145 -3.24 -5.69 -11.20
C ASP A 145 -3.23 -4.81 -9.95
N TYR A 146 -2.78 -5.36 -8.81
CA TYR A 146 -2.58 -4.64 -7.54
C TYR A 146 -1.14 -4.17 -7.34
N HIS A 147 -0.28 -4.34 -8.36
CA HIS A 147 1.13 -3.93 -8.35
C HIS A 147 1.94 -4.52 -7.18
N ILE A 148 1.67 -5.78 -6.86
CA ILE A 148 2.36 -6.55 -5.83
C ILE A 148 3.54 -7.27 -6.47
N TYR A 149 4.70 -7.19 -5.84
CA TYR A 149 5.80 -8.11 -6.12
C TYR A 149 5.56 -9.43 -5.39
N ALA A 150 5.76 -10.55 -6.05
CA ALA A 150 5.75 -11.88 -5.45
C ALA A 150 6.65 -12.83 -6.25
N ALA A 151 7.57 -13.50 -5.59
CA ALA A 151 8.50 -14.45 -6.20
C ALA A 151 8.83 -15.60 -5.27
N LYS A 152 9.01 -16.80 -5.82
CA LYS A 152 9.54 -17.96 -5.10
C LYS A 152 11.04 -17.83 -4.93
N VAL A 153 11.54 -18.01 -3.71
CA VAL A 153 12.96 -18.00 -3.37
C VAL A 153 13.33 -19.35 -2.80
N PRO A 154 14.22 -20.12 -3.44
CA PRO A 154 14.69 -21.39 -2.90
C PRO A 154 15.38 -21.19 -1.54
N ILE A 155 15.17 -22.14 -0.61
CA ILE A 155 15.82 -22.13 0.69
C ILE A 155 16.81 -23.26 0.83
N GLU A 156 17.82 -23.06 1.68
CA GLU A 156 18.82 -24.10 2.00
C GLU A 156 18.13 -25.30 2.66
N GLY A 157 18.47 -26.49 2.22
CA GLY A 157 17.82 -27.74 2.68
C GLY A 157 16.62 -28.18 1.83
N GLY A 158 16.24 -27.41 0.80
CA GLY A 158 15.17 -27.73 -0.15
C GLY A 158 13.83 -27.02 0.18
N GLY A 159 12.98 -26.91 -0.84
CA GLY A 159 11.75 -26.14 -0.77
C GLY A 159 11.95 -24.66 -1.15
N TYR A 160 11.00 -23.80 -0.78
CA TYR A 160 11.04 -22.36 -1.09
C TYR A 160 10.29 -21.55 -0.04
N THR A 161 10.64 -20.28 0.02
CA THR A 161 9.83 -19.21 0.62
C THR A 161 9.31 -18.27 -0.44
N MET A 162 8.40 -17.36 -0.08
CA MET A 162 7.96 -16.28 -0.97
C MET A 162 8.60 -14.97 -0.54
N ASP A 163 9.17 -14.25 -1.50
CA ASP A 163 9.51 -12.84 -1.36
C ASP A 163 8.38 -12.02 -1.96
N HIS A 164 7.78 -11.10 -1.18
CA HIS A 164 6.62 -10.35 -1.63
C HIS A 164 6.53 -8.96 -0.98
N THR A 165 5.73 -8.08 -1.60
CA THR A 165 5.36 -6.79 -0.99
C THR A 165 4.56 -7.03 0.29
N ALA A 166 5.08 -6.56 1.44
CA ALA A 166 4.53 -6.83 2.77
C ALA A 166 3.65 -5.70 3.33
N SER A 167 3.28 -4.71 2.53
CA SER A 167 2.43 -3.60 2.98
C SER A 167 0.94 -3.93 2.89
N VAL A 168 0.15 -3.35 3.82
CA VAL A 168 -1.31 -3.36 3.75
C VAL A 168 -1.78 -2.20 2.89
N GLN A 169 -2.56 -2.49 1.87
CA GLN A 169 -3.15 -1.49 0.99
C GLN A 169 -4.53 -1.08 1.49
N LEU A 170 -4.76 0.24 1.58
CA LEU A 170 -6.04 0.84 1.96
C LEU A 170 -6.79 1.33 0.73
N TYR A 171 -8.04 0.91 0.60
CA TYR A 171 -8.97 1.34 -0.43
C TYR A 171 -10.21 1.99 0.18
N ASP A 172 -10.72 3.05 -0.47
CA ASP A 172 -11.94 3.72 -0.03
C ASP A 172 -13.21 2.99 -0.52
N ARG A 173 -14.39 3.57 -0.20
CA ARG A 173 -15.71 3.04 -0.56
C ARG A 173 -15.97 2.98 -2.08
N ASP A 174 -15.19 3.71 -2.87
CA ASP A 174 -15.23 3.69 -4.34
C ASP A 174 -14.15 2.75 -4.93
N SER A 175 -13.54 1.90 -4.07
CA SER A 175 -12.44 0.98 -4.41
C SER A 175 -11.20 1.70 -4.95
N ARG A 176 -10.95 2.96 -4.57
CA ARG A 176 -9.78 3.73 -4.99
C ARG A 176 -8.66 3.56 -3.97
N PHE A 177 -7.47 3.26 -4.45
CA PHE A 177 -6.27 3.20 -3.62
C PHE A 177 -6.04 4.54 -2.90
N ARG A 178 -5.76 4.49 -1.61
CA ARG A 178 -5.51 5.66 -0.76
C ARG A 178 -4.12 5.68 -0.16
N SER A 179 -3.65 4.54 0.34
CA SER A 179 -2.36 4.43 1.00
C SER A 179 -1.90 2.97 1.03
N ALA A 180 -0.62 2.77 1.22
CA ALA A 180 -0.05 1.51 1.67
C ALA A 180 0.77 1.81 2.93
N PHE A 181 0.71 0.94 3.93
CA PHE A 181 1.42 1.10 5.20
C PHE A 181 1.89 -0.26 5.72
N ASP A 182 2.92 -0.21 6.54
CA ASP A 182 3.49 -1.35 7.19
C ASP A 182 3.21 -1.27 8.70
N PHE A 183 2.72 -2.34 9.31
CA PHE A 183 2.50 -2.42 10.76
C PHE A 183 3.80 -2.70 11.55
N HIS A 184 4.95 -2.80 10.90
CA HIS A 184 6.25 -2.99 11.56
C HIS A 184 6.93 -1.66 11.91
N GLU A 185 6.49 -0.53 11.35
CA GLU A 185 6.95 0.79 11.75
C GLU A 185 6.07 1.28 12.89
N ASP A 186 6.68 1.42 14.07
CA ASP A 186 6.14 1.91 15.35
C ASP A 186 4.63 2.23 15.41
N ASP A 187 3.92 1.61 16.35
CA ASP A 187 2.50 1.81 16.71
C ASP A 187 2.09 3.28 17.00
N ALA A 188 2.91 4.26 16.63
CA ALA A 188 2.76 5.68 16.95
C ALA A 188 1.90 6.48 15.94
N VAL A 189 1.33 5.84 14.89
CA VAL A 189 0.55 6.54 13.85
C VAL A 189 -0.84 5.95 13.66
N ILE A 190 -1.56 5.73 14.78
CA ILE A 190 -3.02 5.52 14.72
C ILE A 190 -3.71 6.45 15.69
#